data_93a9953f8fca0d7401f24721487aa4f6
#
_entry.id   93a9953f8fca0d7401f24721487aa4f6
#
_cell.length_a   1.000
_cell.length_b   1.000
_cell.length_c   1.000
_cell.angle_alpha   90.00
_cell.angle_beta   90.00
_cell.angle_gamma   90.00
#
_symmetry.space_group_name_H-M   'P 1'
#
loop_
_entity.id
_entity.type
_entity.pdbx_description
1 polymer ?
#
loop_
_entity_poly.entity_id
_entity_poly.type
_entity_poly.pdbx_seq_one_letter_code
_entity_poly.pdbx_strand_id
1 'polypeptide(L)'
;MTANVPERLEWSGKNGAEERFFCMTAEPGASFEEELRSLMARYRNLGGGEEDEFLLRFHVSDPVRQSAPLRRITGERNSYVSIVGQPPANGARVALEAWHIGGMLGKRRRAEQGGTVVEALRAHYRLFLAGKGEFSAPDSCGQMREEFRWLDRIAALQGGAVPDLVHRTWIYCRDIDNNYRGLVEGRNGCFDRYGLTPESHFIASTGIEGCTDLPGRLLHMDSLGIAGLEPGQVRYMEAPDYLSPTHVYRVAFERGVRIVYGDRSHYFLSGTASIDAEGNIVHPGDVVGQTARTLENMSVLMER
;
A
#
# COMPACT_ATOMS: atom_id res chain seq x y z
N MET A 1 -28.95 -3.82 -6.29
CA MET A 1 -28.47 -2.54 -6.88
C MET A 1 -26.97 -2.52 -6.67
N THR A 2 -26.18 -2.73 -7.71
CA THR A 2 -24.74 -2.53 -7.66
C THR A 2 -24.50 -1.04 -7.52
N ALA A 3 -24.08 -0.59 -6.35
CA ALA A 3 -23.62 0.78 -6.17
C ALA A 3 -22.47 1.01 -7.17
N ASN A 4 -22.64 1.97 -8.07
CA ASN A 4 -21.61 2.31 -9.04
C ASN A 4 -20.51 3.04 -8.27
N VAL A 5 -19.50 2.31 -7.82
CA VAL A 5 -18.33 2.90 -7.14
C VAL A 5 -17.61 3.75 -8.20
N PRO A 6 -17.37 5.03 -7.95
CA PRO A 6 -16.71 5.88 -8.92
C PRO A 6 -15.27 5.39 -9.16
N GLU A 7 -14.90 5.24 -10.44
CA GLU A 7 -13.53 4.84 -10.82
C GLU A 7 -12.48 5.92 -10.51
N ARG A 8 -12.91 7.16 -10.28
CA ARG A 8 -12.08 8.30 -9.91
C ARG A 8 -12.69 9.03 -8.72
N LEU A 9 -11.87 9.31 -7.72
CA LEU A 9 -12.15 10.22 -6.63
C LEU A 9 -11.18 11.40 -6.71
N GLU A 10 -11.67 12.60 -6.44
CA GLU A 10 -10.88 13.83 -6.51
C GLU A 10 -11.10 14.66 -5.25
N TRP A 11 -10.01 15.25 -4.78
CA TRP A 11 -10.02 16.25 -3.73
C TRP A 11 -9.22 17.47 -4.19
N SER A 12 -9.78 18.67 -3.99
CA SER A 12 -9.14 19.95 -4.32
C SER A 12 -9.13 20.85 -3.08
N GLY A 13 -7.96 21.27 -2.68
CA GLY A 13 -7.74 22.17 -1.54
C GLY A 13 -7.72 23.65 -1.94
N LYS A 14 -7.91 24.52 -0.95
CA LYS A 14 -7.94 25.98 -1.14
C LYS A 14 -6.64 26.56 -1.70
N ASN A 15 -5.51 25.86 -1.56
CA ASN A 15 -4.18 26.33 -1.98
C ASN A 15 -3.71 25.70 -3.31
N GLY A 16 -4.62 25.24 -4.15
CA GLY A 16 -4.28 24.56 -5.41
C GLY A 16 -3.67 23.17 -5.23
N ALA A 17 -3.75 22.61 -4.04
CA ALA A 17 -3.39 21.22 -3.83
C ALA A 17 -4.54 20.34 -4.34
N GLU A 18 -4.22 19.40 -5.20
CA GLU A 18 -5.18 18.45 -5.78
C GLU A 18 -4.67 17.04 -5.57
N GLU A 19 -5.58 16.13 -5.28
CA GLU A 19 -5.29 14.70 -5.26
C GLU A 19 -6.39 13.95 -5.98
N ARG A 20 -5.99 12.99 -6.81
CA ARG A 20 -6.90 12.12 -7.55
C ARG A 20 -6.52 10.68 -7.29
N PHE A 21 -7.52 9.88 -6.98
CA PHE A 21 -7.38 8.45 -6.75
C PHE A 21 -8.20 7.71 -7.78
N PHE A 22 -7.60 6.72 -8.41
CA PHE A 22 -8.26 5.86 -9.38
C PHE A 22 -8.27 4.43 -8.84
N CYS A 23 -9.43 3.77 -8.93
CA CYS A 23 -9.59 2.36 -8.65
C CYS A 23 -10.40 1.76 -9.78
N MET A 24 -9.75 1.07 -10.71
CA MET A 24 -10.31 0.67 -11.98
C MET A 24 -10.03 -0.79 -12.25
N THR A 25 -11.03 -1.51 -12.72
CA THR A 25 -10.89 -2.90 -13.18
C THR A 25 -11.15 -2.97 -14.68
N ALA A 26 -10.36 -3.75 -15.41
CA ALA A 26 -10.64 -4.00 -16.82
C ALA A 26 -11.93 -4.79 -16.98
N GLU A 27 -12.58 -4.63 -18.13
CA GLU A 27 -13.60 -5.58 -18.58
C GLU A 27 -12.89 -6.81 -19.17
N PRO A 28 -13.39 -8.04 -18.91
CA PRO A 28 -12.83 -9.24 -19.52
C PRO A 28 -12.83 -9.16 -21.06
N GLY A 29 -11.67 -9.39 -21.65
CA GLY A 29 -11.44 -9.30 -23.11
C GLY A 29 -10.77 -10.57 -23.67
N ALA A 30 -10.39 -10.54 -24.94
CA ALA A 30 -9.78 -11.68 -25.61
C ALA A 30 -8.33 -11.93 -25.12
N SER A 31 -7.61 -10.87 -24.72
CA SER A 31 -6.23 -10.98 -24.26
C SER A 31 -5.92 -9.97 -23.16
N PHE A 32 -4.87 -10.22 -22.39
CA PHE A 32 -4.34 -9.29 -21.38
C PHE A 32 -3.99 -7.93 -22.00
N GLU A 33 -3.33 -7.92 -23.16
CA GLU A 33 -2.92 -6.68 -23.82
C GLU A 33 -4.11 -5.84 -24.27
N GLU A 34 -5.21 -6.47 -24.71
CA GLU A 34 -6.45 -5.78 -25.09
C GLU A 34 -7.08 -5.16 -23.83
N GLU A 35 -7.25 -5.94 -22.77
CA GLU A 35 -7.78 -5.45 -21.47
C GLU A 35 -6.96 -4.29 -20.94
N LEU A 36 -5.64 -4.40 -20.94
CA LEU A 36 -4.73 -3.36 -20.46
C LEU A 36 -4.81 -2.09 -21.30
N ARG A 37 -4.84 -2.19 -22.65
CA ARG A 37 -4.98 -1.00 -23.51
C ARG A 37 -6.31 -0.30 -23.30
N SER A 38 -7.40 -1.05 -23.16
CA SER A 38 -8.72 -0.51 -22.87
C SER A 38 -8.76 0.20 -21.50
N LEU A 39 -8.21 -0.45 -20.47
CA LEU A 39 -8.10 0.11 -19.13
C LEU A 39 -7.29 1.41 -19.14
N MET A 40 -6.13 1.44 -19.78
CA MET A 40 -5.28 2.62 -19.88
C MET A 40 -5.90 3.74 -20.73
N ALA A 41 -6.72 3.41 -21.71
CA ALA A 41 -7.48 4.41 -22.46
C ALA A 41 -8.56 5.06 -21.57
N ARG A 42 -9.32 4.27 -20.82
CA ARG A 42 -10.30 4.78 -19.84
C ARG A 42 -9.61 5.64 -18.77
N TYR A 43 -8.50 5.18 -18.23
CA TYR A 43 -7.70 5.92 -17.25
C TYR A 43 -7.31 7.30 -17.77
N ARG A 44 -6.79 7.39 -19.00
CA ARG A 44 -6.46 8.68 -19.64
C ARG A 44 -7.70 9.55 -19.86
N ASN A 45 -8.81 8.98 -20.30
CA ASN A 45 -10.07 9.72 -20.51
C ASN A 45 -10.64 10.29 -19.20
N LEU A 46 -10.36 9.65 -18.07
CA LEU A 46 -10.72 10.13 -16.73
C LEU A 46 -9.71 11.14 -16.16
N GLY A 47 -8.72 11.56 -16.94
CA GLY A 47 -7.70 12.52 -16.53
C GLY A 47 -6.45 11.91 -15.90
N GLY A 48 -6.24 10.61 -16.08
CA GLY A 48 -4.98 9.96 -15.76
C GLY A 48 -3.86 10.46 -16.70
N GLY A 49 -2.74 10.93 -16.17
CA GLY A 49 -1.61 11.47 -16.95
C GLY A 49 -0.34 11.47 -16.12
N GLU A 50 0.82 11.55 -16.78
CA GLU A 50 2.13 11.33 -16.15
C GLU A 50 2.61 12.50 -15.27
N GLU A 51 2.10 13.71 -15.47
CA GLU A 51 2.63 14.91 -14.85
C GLU A 51 2.57 14.85 -13.32
N ASP A 52 1.43 14.52 -12.77
CA ASP A 52 1.17 14.44 -11.33
C ASP A 52 0.95 13.01 -10.80
N GLU A 53 1.17 12.01 -11.65
CA GLU A 53 1.10 10.59 -11.30
C GLU A 53 2.20 10.23 -10.29
N PHE A 54 1.81 9.81 -9.08
CA PHE A 54 2.74 9.43 -8.01
C PHE A 54 2.86 7.90 -7.88
N LEU A 55 1.72 7.20 -7.91
CA LEU A 55 1.62 5.74 -7.82
C LEU A 55 0.79 5.19 -8.96
N LEU A 56 1.26 4.12 -9.57
CA LEU A 56 0.48 3.14 -10.33
C LEU A 56 0.69 1.77 -9.71
N ARG A 57 -0.37 1.12 -9.25
CA ARG A 57 -0.34 -0.27 -8.81
C ARG A 57 -1.24 -1.09 -9.70
N PHE A 58 -0.64 -2.05 -10.39
CA PHE A 58 -1.36 -2.99 -11.24
C PHE A 58 -1.54 -4.32 -10.52
N HIS A 59 -2.78 -4.76 -10.40
CA HIS A 59 -3.12 -6.09 -9.96
C HIS A 59 -3.36 -6.96 -11.20
N VAL A 60 -2.57 -8.03 -11.34
CA VAL A 60 -2.57 -8.87 -12.55
C VAL A 60 -2.78 -10.33 -12.22
N SER A 61 -3.38 -11.09 -13.17
CA SER A 61 -3.69 -12.51 -12.96
C SER A 61 -2.49 -13.44 -13.09
N ASP A 62 -1.48 -13.06 -13.87
CA ASP A 62 -0.24 -13.83 -14.10
C ASP A 62 0.95 -12.87 -14.24
N PRO A 63 1.58 -12.48 -13.15
CA PRO A 63 2.67 -11.50 -13.21
C PRO A 63 3.88 -12.01 -14.03
N VAL A 64 4.13 -13.33 -14.07
CA VAL A 64 5.26 -13.90 -14.81
C VAL A 64 5.13 -13.64 -16.31
N ARG A 65 3.93 -13.82 -16.85
CA ARG A 65 3.66 -13.61 -18.29
C ARG A 65 3.26 -12.17 -18.62
N GLN A 66 2.68 -11.43 -17.66
CA GLN A 66 2.03 -10.15 -17.92
C GLN A 66 2.91 -8.93 -17.59
N SER A 67 3.94 -9.05 -16.74
CA SER A 67 4.79 -7.91 -16.37
C SER A 67 5.54 -7.30 -17.56
N ALA A 68 6.11 -8.11 -18.46
CA ALA A 68 6.82 -7.58 -19.61
C ALA A 68 5.89 -6.88 -20.64
N PRO A 69 4.74 -7.46 -21.05
CA PRO A 69 3.75 -6.75 -21.86
C PRO A 69 3.22 -5.49 -21.19
N LEU A 70 2.98 -5.51 -19.86
CA LEU A 70 2.53 -4.35 -19.13
C LEU A 70 3.53 -3.20 -19.25
N ARG A 71 4.80 -3.43 -18.89
CA ARG A 71 5.85 -2.42 -19.00
C ARG A 71 6.00 -1.86 -20.41
N ARG A 72 5.87 -2.70 -21.45
CA ARG A 72 5.93 -2.28 -22.85
C ARG A 72 4.75 -1.37 -23.23
N ILE A 73 3.53 -1.67 -22.75
CA ILE A 73 2.32 -0.91 -23.10
C ILE A 73 2.24 0.40 -22.31
N THR A 74 2.62 0.39 -21.03
CA THR A 74 2.59 1.58 -20.18
C THR A 74 3.78 2.51 -20.42
N GLY A 75 4.89 2.00 -20.98
CA GLY A 75 6.13 2.75 -21.17
C GLY A 75 6.89 3.00 -19.87
N GLU A 76 8.01 3.69 -19.97
CA GLU A 76 8.73 4.18 -18.80
C GLU A 76 7.95 5.30 -18.11
N ARG A 77 7.88 5.21 -16.78
CA ARG A 77 7.13 6.15 -15.94
C ARG A 77 8.05 6.81 -14.92
N ASN A 78 7.83 8.09 -14.67
CA ASN A 78 8.47 8.81 -13.57
C ASN A 78 7.65 8.70 -12.25
N SER A 79 6.74 7.75 -12.17
CA SER A 79 5.93 7.38 -11.02
C SER A 79 6.43 6.08 -10.40
N TYR A 80 5.97 5.78 -9.20
CA TYR A 80 6.18 4.48 -8.57
C TYR A 80 5.23 3.47 -9.22
N VAL A 81 5.79 2.44 -9.86
CA VAL A 81 5.02 1.37 -10.50
C VAL A 81 5.19 0.09 -9.71
N SER A 82 4.10 -0.42 -9.17
CA SER A 82 3.98 -1.71 -8.48
C SER A 82 3.18 -2.68 -9.36
N ILE A 83 3.66 -3.91 -9.51
CA ILE A 83 2.96 -4.98 -10.24
C ILE A 83 2.79 -6.16 -9.29
N VAL A 84 1.54 -6.49 -8.99
CA VAL A 84 1.18 -7.50 -8.01
C VAL A 84 0.36 -8.60 -8.67
N GLY A 85 0.77 -9.83 -8.50
CA GLY A 85 -0.01 -11.01 -8.90
C GLY A 85 -1.16 -11.24 -7.93
N GLN A 86 -2.29 -10.64 -8.25
CA GLN A 86 -3.56 -10.73 -7.52
C GLN A 86 -4.69 -10.51 -8.52
N PRO A 87 -5.38 -11.58 -8.98
CA PRO A 87 -6.36 -11.46 -10.05
C PRO A 87 -7.60 -10.66 -9.62
N PRO A 88 -8.14 -9.79 -10.51
CA PRO A 88 -9.42 -9.15 -10.27
C PRO A 88 -10.58 -10.15 -10.13
N ALA A 89 -11.53 -9.84 -9.24
CA ALA A 89 -12.65 -10.75 -8.93
C ALA A 89 -13.68 -10.90 -10.06
N ASN A 90 -13.73 -9.98 -11.02
CA ASN A 90 -14.66 -10.00 -12.15
C ASN A 90 -14.23 -10.92 -13.30
N GLY A 91 -13.10 -11.62 -13.17
CA GLY A 91 -12.53 -12.49 -14.20
C GLY A 91 -11.65 -11.76 -15.23
N ALA A 92 -11.47 -10.45 -15.15
CA ALA A 92 -10.48 -9.72 -15.92
C ALA A 92 -9.06 -10.07 -15.47
N ARG A 93 -8.07 -9.75 -16.28
CA ARG A 93 -6.67 -10.06 -16.03
C ARG A 93 -5.88 -8.92 -15.41
N VAL A 94 -6.48 -7.71 -15.34
CA VAL A 94 -5.80 -6.53 -14.81
C VAL A 94 -6.78 -5.56 -14.14
N ALA A 95 -6.33 -5.00 -13.00
CA ALA A 95 -6.91 -3.82 -12.37
C ALA A 95 -5.82 -2.79 -12.08
N LEU A 96 -6.20 -1.53 -11.88
CA LEU A 96 -5.31 -0.40 -11.64
C LEU A 96 -5.79 0.39 -10.42
N GLU A 97 -4.88 0.61 -9.48
CA GLU A 97 -4.95 1.68 -8.51
C GLU A 97 -3.96 2.78 -8.91
N ALA A 98 -4.38 4.03 -8.92
CA ALA A 98 -3.48 5.14 -9.17
C ALA A 98 -3.70 6.27 -8.17
N TRP A 99 -2.62 6.95 -7.80
CA TRP A 99 -2.64 8.14 -6.97
C TRP A 99 -1.88 9.27 -7.65
N HIS A 100 -2.56 10.38 -7.86
CA HIS A 100 -2.03 11.60 -8.42
C HIS A 100 -1.95 12.69 -7.36
N ILE A 101 -0.87 13.44 -7.37
CA ILE A 101 -0.61 14.56 -6.45
C ILE A 101 -0.35 15.81 -7.29
N GLY A 102 -1.38 16.61 -7.51
CA GLY A 102 -1.26 17.89 -8.19
C GLY A 102 -0.57 18.95 -7.33
N GLY A 103 0.00 19.98 -7.96
CA GLY A 103 0.71 21.07 -7.26
C GLY A 103 1.98 20.64 -6.54
N MET A 104 2.65 19.58 -6.97
CA MET A 104 3.98 19.21 -6.48
C MET A 104 5.00 20.27 -6.92
N LEU A 105 5.93 20.62 -6.02
CA LEU A 105 7.09 21.44 -6.35
C LEU A 105 8.15 20.67 -7.13
N GLY A 106 8.10 19.35 -7.09
CA GLY A 106 8.95 18.46 -7.85
C GLY A 106 8.61 17.01 -7.61
N LYS A 107 8.95 16.16 -8.59
CA LYS A 107 8.85 14.71 -8.52
C LYS A 107 10.18 14.09 -8.95
N ARG A 108 10.67 13.11 -8.21
CA ARG A 108 11.94 12.45 -8.51
C ARG A 108 11.79 10.94 -8.35
N ARG A 109 12.16 10.21 -9.40
CA ARG A 109 12.32 8.76 -9.37
C ARG A 109 13.79 8.41 -9.41
N ARG A 110 14.20 7.46 -8.58
CA ARG A 110 15.57 6.92 -8.59
C ARG A 110 15.56 5.41 -8.33
N ALA A 111 16.52 4.73 -8.93
CA ALA A 111 16.91 3.38 -8.54
C ALA A 111 17.89 3.47 -7.37
N GLU A 112 17.71 2.64 -6.35
CA GLU A 112 18.54 2.65 -5.15
C GLU A 112 18.81 1.21 -4.69
N GLN A 113 20.01 0.70 -4.94
CA GLN A 113 20.50 -0.60 -4.48
C GLN A 113 19.48 -1.76 -4.61
N GLY A 114 19.02 -2.01 -5.83
CA GLY A 114 18.07 -3.08 -6.13
C GLY A 114 16.61 -2.78 -5.79
N GLY A 115 16.27 -1.51 -5.55
CA GLY A 115 14.91 -1.04 -5.34
C GLY A 115 14.61 0.25 -6.08
N THR A 116 13.39 0.72 -5.94
CA THR A 116 12.90 1.99 -6.53
C THR A 116 12.36 2.90 -5.44
N VAL A 117 12.71 4.19 -5.53
CA VAL A 117 12.16 5.26 -4.69
C VAL A 117 11.58 6.34 -5.59
N VAL A 118 10.37 6.78 -5.29
CA VAL A 118 9.74 7.94 -5.94
C VAL A 118 9.35 8.94 -4.87
N GLU A 119 9.78 10.17 -5.05
CA GLU A 119 9.54 11.28 -4.14
C GLU A 119 8.61 12.31 -4.77
N ALA A 120 7.66 12.83 -3.99
CA ALA A 120 6.81 13.96 -4.34
C ALA A 120 7.05 15.09 -3.32
N LEU A 121 7.65 16.19 -3.79
CA LEU A 121 8.00 17.34 -2.96
C LEU A 121 6.82 18.31 -2.84
N ARG A 122 6.45 18.66 -1.62
CA ARG A 122 5.49 19.69 -1.26
C ARG A 122 6.19 20.83 -0.52
N ALA A 123 5.49 21.92 -0.23
CA ALA A 123 6.09 23.10 0.39
C ALA A 123 6.73 22.82 1.77
N HIS A 124 6.11 21.95 2.58
CA HIS A 124 6.53 21.70 3.96
C HIS A 124 6.85 20.24 4.27
N TYR A 125 6.54 19.32 3.38
CA TYR A 125 6.80 17.89 3.55
C TYR A 125 7.10 17.23 2.22
N ARG A 126 7.62 16.02 2.26
CA ARG A 126 7.92 15.19 1.11
C ARG A 126 7.36 13.79 1.33
N LEU A 127 6.50 13.35 0.42
CA LEU A 127 6.09 11.96 0.36
C LEU A 127 7.14 11.16 -0.40
N PHE A 128 7.33 9.91 -0.02
CA PHE A 128 8.09 8.96 -0.81
C PHE A 128 7.42 7.58 -0.80
N LEU A 129 7.43 6.94 -1.97
CA LEU A 129 7.11 5.52 -2.13
C LEU A 129 8.40 4.77 -2.39
N ALA A 130 8.56 3.64 -1.73
CA ALA A 130 9.77 2.84 -1.80
C ALA A 130 9.45 1.35 -1.78
N GLY A 131 10.16 0.56 -2.58
CA GLY A 131 10.06 -0.88 -2.60
C GLY A 131 11.33 -1.51 -3.15
N LYS A 132 11.80 -2.57 -2.47
CA LYS A 132 12.97 -3.34 -2.85
C LYS A 132 12.58 -4.38 -3.89
N GLY A 133 13.38 -4.50 -4.95
CA GLY A 133 13.15 -5.44 -6.05
C GLY A 133 13.89 -6.77 -5.93
N GLU A 134 15.02 -6.80 -5.25
CA GLU A 134 15.95 -7.93 -5.25
C GLU A 134 16.24 -8.41 -3.83
N PHE A 135 16.26 -9.74 -3.65
CA PHE A 135 16.54 -10.40 -2.37
C PHE A 135 17.56 -11.50 -2.55
N SER A 136 18.39 -11.71 -1.53
CA SER A 136 19.35 -12.80 -1.44
C SER A 136 18.89 -13.92 -0.50
N ALA A 137 18.06 -13.60 0.48
CA ALA A 137 17.54 -14.55 1.43
C ALA A 137 16.55 -15.52 0.77
N PRO A 138 16.66 -16.84 1.07
CA PRO A 138 15.81 -17.86 0.45
C PRO A 138 14.42 -17.99 1.10
N ASP A 139 14.21 -17.41 2.28
CA ASP A 139 12.98 -17.53 3.06
C ASP A 139 12.34 -16.17 3.35
N SER A 140 11.06 -16.18 3.69
CA SER A 140 10.26 -14.97 3.91
C SER A 140 10.74 -14.13 5.09
N CYS A 141 11.26 -14.75 6.15
CA CYS A 141 11.82 -14.04 7.30
C CYS A 141 13.08 -13.26 6.93
N GLY A 142 13.99 -13.89 6.20
CA GLY A 142 15.19 -13.28 5.66
C GLY A 142 14.89 -12.14 4.69
N GLN A 143 13.96 -12.36 3.74
CA GLN A 143 13.53 -11.34 2.78
C GLN A 143 12.90 -10.13 3.48
N MET A 144 12.05 -10.33 4.49
CA MET A 144 11.48 -9.24 5.27
C MET A 144 12.56 -8.42 6.01
N ARG A 145 13.57 -9.09 6.57
CA ARG A 145 14.71 -8.41 7.21
C ARG A 145 15.58 -7.64 6.21
N GLU A 146 15.72 -8.14 4.98
CA GLU A 146 16.41 -7.42 3.90
C GLU A 146 15.63 -6.20 3.43
N GLU A 147 14.30 -6.30 3.35
CA GLU A 147 13.40 -5.20 3.02
C GLU A 147 13.55 -4.05 4.02
N PHE A 148 13.44 -4.33 5.31
CA PHE A 148 13.58 -3.30 6.35
C PHE A 148 15.02 -2.74 6.45
N ARG A 149 16.07 -3.55 6.27
CA ARG A 149 17.44 -3.03 6.20
C ARG A 149 17.67 -2.09 5.00
N TRP A 150 17.03 -2.38 3.88
CA TRP A 150 17.05 -1.48 2.73
C TRP A 150 16.25 -0.22 3.02
N LEU A 151 15.07 -0.35 3.62
CA LEU A 151 14.20 0.78 3.99
C LEU A 151 14.88 1.72 5.02
N ASP A 152 15.72 1.20 5.94
CA ASP A 152 16.56 2.00 6.85
C ASP A 152 17.45 2.98 6.08
N ARG A 153 18.08 2.51 5.01
CA ARG A 153 18.92 3.37 4.17
C ARG A 153 18.08 4.43 3.45
N ILE A 154 16.90 4.04 2.96
CA ILE A 154 16.00 4.99 2.32
C ILE A 154 15.56 6.06 3.32
N ALA A 155 15.13 5.68 4.52
CA ALA A 155 14.76 6.62 5.57
C ALA A 155 15.91 7.57 5.94
N ALA A 156 17.12 7.06 6.09
CA ALA A 156 18.30 7.89 6.32
C ALA A 156 18.57 8.90 5.20
N LEU A 157 18.40 8.49 3.93
CA LEU A 157 18.49 9.40 2.77
C LEU A 157 17.36 10.45 2.75
N GLN A 158 16.26 10.19 3.43
CA GLN A 158 15.15 11.13 3.61
C GLN A 158 15.35 12.05 4.84
N GLY A 159 16.40 11.83 5.63
CA GLY A 159 16.76 12.66 6.78
C GLY A 159 16.18 12.19 8.12
N GLY A 160 15.77 10.92 8.26
CA GLY A 160 15.25 10.37 9.49
C GLY A 160 15.39 8.85 9.58
N ALA A 161 14.59 8.22 10.42
CA ALA A 161 14.56 6.79 10.65
C ALA A 161 13.22 6.17 10.23
N VAL A 162 13.19 4.86 10.05
CA VAL A 162 11.96 4.13 9.68
C VAL A 162 10.81 4.40 10.64
N PRO A 163 10.99 4.37 11.97
CA PRO A 163 9.91 4.68 12.91
C PRO A 163 9.26 6.05 12.72
N ASP A 164 10.06 7.04 12.35
CA ASP A 164 9.61 8.43 12.27
C ASP A 164 8.99 8.78 10.91
N LEU A 165 9.46 8.10 9.85
CA LEU A 165 9.13 8.51 8.49
C LEU A 165 8.19 7.55 7.75
N VAL A 166 8.18 6.25 8.08
CA VAL A 166 7.37 5.25 7.36
C VAL A 166 6.04 5.05 8.07
N HIS A 167 4.96 5.41 7.40
CA HIS A 167 3.62 5.38 8.01
C HIS A 167 2.74 4.25 7.49
N ARG A 168 3.06 3.71 6.32
CA ARG A 168 2.25 2.67 5.69
C ARG A 168 3.10 1.66 4.91
N THR A 169 2.80 0.37 5.08
CA THR A 169 3.33 -0.72 4.24
C THR A 169 2.22 -1.60 3.68
N TRP A 170 2.34 -1.98 2.41
CA TRP A 170 1.53 -3.01 1.75
C TRP A 170 2.45 -4.18 1.44
N ILE A 171 2.20 -5.33 2.05
CA ILE A 171 3.04 -6.52 1.93
C ILE A 171 2.24 -7.60 1.22
N TYR A 172 2.73 -8.00 0.07
CA TYR A 172 2.18 -9.10 -0.71
C TYR A 172 3.08 -10.31 -0.48
N CYS A 173 2.48 -11.39 0.01
CA CYS A 173 3.16 -12.60 0.41
C CYS A 173 2.76 -13.75 -0.53
N ARG A 174 3.72 -14.27 -1.29
CA ARG A 174 3.52 -15.44 -2.14
C ARG A 174 3.29 -16.66 -1.27
N ASP A 175 2.28 -17.48 -1.58
CA ASP A 175 1.94 -18.70 -0.82
C ASP A 175 1.87 -18.37 0.68
N ILE A 176 0.92 -17.51 1.02
CA ILE A 176 0.80 -16.88 2.33
C ILE A 176 0.67 -17.93 3.45
N ASP A 177 0.03 -19.05 3.20
CA ASP A 177 -0.16 -20.11 4.19
C ASP A 177 1.19 -20.68 4.67
N ASN A 178 2.20 -20.73 3.79
CA ASN A 178 3.54 -21.22 4.11
C ASN A 178 4.52 -20.11 4.51
N ASN A 179 4.33 -18.87 4.03
CA ASN A 179 5.32 -17.79 4.20
C ASN A 179 4.93 -16.72 5.20
N TYR A 180 3.65 -16.64 5.64
CA TYR A 180 3.18 -15.59 6.55
C TYR A 180 3.89 -15.58 7.90
N ARG A 181 4.15 -16.74 8.46
CA ARG A 181 4.87 -16.85 9.73
C ARG A 181 6.25 -16.19 9.65
N GLY A 182 7.02 -16.49 8.61
CA GLY A 182 8.34 -15.90 8.40
C GLY A 182 8.28 -14.39 8.18
N LEU A 183 7.28 -13.92 7.41
CA LEU A 183 7.00 -12.49 7.26
C LEU A 183 6.82 -11.81 8.62
N VAL A 184 5.94 -12.34 9.48
CA VAL A 184 5.64 -11.77 10.80
C VAL A 184 6.86 -11.80 11.71
N GLU A 185 7.59 -12.93 11.78
CA GLU A 185 8.82 -13.07 12.56
C GLU A 185 9.89 -12.06 12.10
N GLY A 186 10.10 -11.91 10.80
CA GLY A 186 11.05 -10.96 10.24
C GLY A 186 10.70 -9.52 10.55
N ARG A 187 9.42 -9.14 10.39
CA ARG A 187 8.91 -7.79 10.70
C ARG A 187 8.99 -7.47 12.19
N ASN A 188 8.49 -8.35 13.05
CA ASN A 188 8.51 -8.13 14.49
C ASN A 188 9.95 -7.95 15.00
N GLY A 189 10.90 -8.77 14.56
CA GLY A 189 12.30 -8.60 14.91
C GLY A 189 12.94 -7.31 14.38
N CYS A 190 12.39 -6.69 13.33
CA CYS A 190 12.79 -5.35 12.90
C CYS A 190 12.16 -4.28 13.79
N PHE A 191 10.89 -4.40 14.12
CA PHE A 191 10.18 -3.47 14.99
C PHE A 191 10.79 -3.42 16.39
N ASP A 192 11.15 -4.58 16.96
CA ASP A 192 11.87 -4.64 18.25
C ASP A 192 13.19 -3.84 18.22
N ARG A 193 13.96 -3.95 17.13
CA ARG A 193 15.20 -3.16 16.96
C ARG A 193 14.96 -1.67 16.80
N TYR A 194 13.81 -1.27 16.28
CA TYR A 194 13.41 0.13 16.12
C TYR A 194 12.81 0.71 17.40
N GLY A 195 12.57 -0.08 18.44
CA GLY A 195 11.85 0.35 19.63
C GLY A 195 10.38 0.60 19.37
N LEU A 196 9.80 -0.01 18.31
CA LEU A 196 8.38 0.03 18.05
C LEU A 196 7.69 -0.99 18.95
N THR A 197 6.91 -0.50 19.91
CA THR A 197 6.25 -1.28 20.97
C THR A 197 4.82 -0.80 21.15
N PRO A 198 3.98 -1.55 21.91
CA PRO A 198 2.64 -1.09 22.24
C PRO A 198 2.59 0.26 22.97
N GLU A 199 3.66 0.63 23.68
CA GLU A 199 3.77 1.89 24.41
C GLU A 199 4.25 3.06 23.53
N SER A 200 4.87 2.76 22.38
CA SER A 200 5.27 3.76 21.40
C SER A 200 4.25 3.84 20.25
N HIS A 201 4.46 3.10 19.20
CA HIS A 201 3.57 2.91 18.06
C HIS A 201 4.11 1.79 17.16
N PHE A 202 3.30 1.39 16.19
CA PHE A 202 3.73 0.54 15.08
C PHE A 202 3.50 1.25 13.73
N ILE A 203 3.88 0.61 12.64
CA ILE A 203 3.59 1.06 11.28
C ILE A 203 2.25 0.46 10.84
N ALA A 204 1.35 1.25 10.24
CA ALA A 204 0.15 0.72 9.62
C ALA A 204 0.51 -0.23 8.47
N SER A 205 -0.03 -1.45 8.47
CA SER A 205 0.41 -2.52 7.57
C SER A 205 -0.73 -3.42 7.11
N THR A 206 -0.66 -3.87 5.87
CA THR A 206 -1.51 -4.95 5.34
C THR A 206 -0.61 -6.04 4.81
N GLY A 207 -0.79 -7.27 5.28
CA GLY A 207 -0.14 -8.46 4.73
C GLY A 207 -1.20 -9.38 4.12
N ILE A 208 -1.14 -9.60 2.81
CA ILE A 208 -2.12 -10.38 2.05
C ILE A 208 -1.42 -11.29 1.02
N GLU A 209 -2.16 -12.26 0.49
CA GLU A 209 -1.69 -13.07 -0.64
C GLU A 209 -1.37 -12.18 -1.83
N GLY A 210 -0.26 -12.45 -2.49
CA GLY A 210 0.15 -11.79 -3.72
C GLY A 210 1.57 -12.19 -4.11
N CYS A 211 1.90 -12.06 -5.38
CA CYS A 211 3.21 -12.45 -5.88
C CYS A 211 3.76 -11.47 -6.92
N THR A 212 4.97 -11.69 -7.37
CA THR A 212 5.62 -10.94 -8.44
C THR A 212 6.01 -11.85 -9.60
N ASP A 213 6.59 -11.26 -10.64
CA ASP A 213 7.16 -11.98 -11.79
C ASP A 213 8.40 -12.83 -11.47
N LEU A 214 9.01 -12.65 -10.30
CA LEU A 214 10.20 -13.37 -9.86
C LEU A 214 9.83 -14.55 -8.93
N PRO A 215 10.03 -15.82 -9.33
CA PRO A 215 9.63 -16.98 -8.53
C PRO A 215 10.29 -17.05 -7.14
N GLY A 216 11.55 -16.66 -7.01
CA GLY A 216 12.28 -16.64 -5.75
C GLY A 216 11.93 -15.47 -4.80
N ARG A 217 11.10 -14.54 -5.27
CA ARG A 217 10.63 -13.43 -4.47
C ARG A 217 9.35 -13.83 -3.74
N LEU A 218 9.49 -14.12 -2.45
CA LEU A 218 8.39 -14.55 -1.58
C LEU A 218 7.57 -13.36 -1.06
N LEU A 219 8.21 -12.19 -0.95
CA LEU A 219 7.59 -10.97 -0.47
C LEU A 219 7.75 -9.82 -1.47
N HIS A 220 6.72 -8.99 -1.57
CA HIS A 220 6.77 -7.69 -2.22
C HIS A 220 6.19 -6.67 -1.26
N MET A 221 6.95 -5.61 -0.93
CA MET A 221 6.48 -4.56 -0.06
C MET A 221 6.55 -3.21 -0.76
N ASP A 222 5.42 -2.51 -0.79
CA ASP A 222 5.37 -1.08 -1.10
C ASP A 222 5.32 -0.33 0.24
N SER A 223 6.19 0.66 0.41
CA SER A 223 6.26 1.47 1.62
C SER A 223 5.98 2.93 1.29
N LEU A 224 5.11 3.58 2.07
CA LEU A 224 4.87 5.00 2.01
C LEU A 224 5.48 5.67 3.24
N GLY A 225 6.34 6.64 2.98
CA GLY A 225 6.89 7.50 4.01
C GLY A 225 6.63 8.98 3.74
N ILE A 226 6.70 9.78 4.79
CA ILE A 226 6.55 11.22 4.72
C ILE A 226 7.59 11.88 5.62
N ALA A 227 8.45 12.71 5.02
CA ALA A 227 9.46 13.47 5.75
C ALA A 227 9.04 14.94 5.87
N GLY A 228 9.37 15.58 6.98
CA GLY A 228 9.08 16.99 7.24
C GLY A 228 7.70 17.26 7.87
N LEU A 229 7.07 16.24 8.45
CA LEU A 229 5.86 16.43 9.26
C LEU A 229 6.23 17.06 10.61
N GLU A 230 5.38 17.97 11.07
CA GLU A 230 5.47 18.57 12.38
C GLU A 230 4.91 17.64 13.47
N PRO A 231 5.33 17.80 14.74
CA PRO A 231 4.76 17.05 15.86
C PRO A 231 3.23 17.18 15.92
N GLY A 232 2.53 16.06 16.11
CA GLY A 232 1.08 15.99 16.18
C GLY A 232 0.35 15.89 14.84
N GLN A 233 1.05 15.95 13.71
CA GLN A 233 0.46 15.67 12.39
C GLN A 233 0.26 14.17 12.15
N VAL A 234 1.00 13.30 12.83
CA VAL A 234 0.80 11.85 12.78
C VAL A 234 -0.06 11.43 13.97
N ARG A 235 -1.13 10.71 13.70
CA ARG A 235 -2.03 10.18 14.73
C ARG A 235 -2.25 8.69 14.48
N TYR A 236 -1.93 7.88 15.47
CA TYR A 236 -2.16 6.44 15.46
C TYR A 236 -3.61 6.17 15.85
N MET A 237 -4.25 5.27 15.11
CA MET A 237 -5.70 5.05 15.20
C MET A 237 -5.99 3.72 15.88
N GLU A 238 -6.79 3.78 16.93
CA GLU A 238 -7.22 2.63 17.71
C GLU A 238 -8.73 2.69 17.97
N ALA A 239 -9.34 1.53 18.10
CA ALA A 239 -10.75 1.40 18.48
C ALA A 239 -10.92 0.17 19.40
N PRO A 240 -10.34 0.19 20.62
CA PRO A 240 -10.27 -0.98 21.50
C PRO A 240 -11.64 -1.55 21.89
N ASP A 241 -12.70 -0.74 21.88
CA ASP A 241 -14.07 -1.18 22.15
C ASP A 241 -14.69 -1.97 20.98
N TYR A 242 -14.05 -1.97 19.79
CA TYR A 242 -14.53 -2.61 18.56
C TYR A 242 -13.54 -3.62 17.98
N LEU A 243 -12.25 -3.34 18.15
CA LEU A 243 -11.14 -4.07 17.54
C LEU A 243 -10.06 -4.38 18.57
N SER A 244 -9.76 -5.64 18.77
CA SER A 244 -8.64 -6.07 19.61
C SER A 244 -7.33 -5.39 19.19
N PRO A 245 -6.51 -4.90 20.14
CA PRO A 245 -5.16 -4.45 19.82
C PRO A 245 -4.34 -5.56 19.17
N THR A 246 -3.56 -5.23 18.14
CA THR A 246 -2.89 -6.22 17.29
C THR A 246 -1.80 -7.00 18.01
N HIS A 247 -1.13 -6.40 18.98
CA HIS A 247 -0.08 -7.02 19.78
C HIS A 247 -0.59 -8.18 20.65
N VAL A 248 -1.89 -8.24 20.97
CA VAL A 248 -2.52 -9.30 21.77
C VAL A 248 -2.36 -10.67 21.10
N TYR A 249 -2.44 -10.73 19.77
CA TYR A 249 -2.22 -11.95 18.99
C TYR A 249 -0.85 -12.00 18.29
N ARG A 250 0.13 -11.25 18.84
CA ARG A 250 1.54 -11.25 18.43
C ARG A 250 1.81 -10.81 16.99
N VAL A 251 0.95 -9.97 16.44
CA VAL A 251 1.17 -9.35 15.13
C VAL A 251 1.30 -7.85 15.34
N ALA A 252 2.51 -7.32 15.15
CA ALA A 252 2.81 -5.92 15.40
C ALA A 252 2.44 -5.05 14.18
N PHE A 253 1.39 -4.26 14.28
CA PHE A 253 1.03 -3.19 13.33
C PHE A 253 0.00 -2.25 13.95
N GLU A 254 -0.07 -0.99 13.49
CA GLU A 254 -1.17 -0.08 13.84
C GLU A 254 -2.45 -0.44 13.11
N ARG A 255 -3.60 -0.22 13.71
CA ARG A 255 -4.90 -0.38 13.04
C ARG A 255 -5.08 0.65 11.91
N GLY A 256 -4.48 1.81 12.07
CA GLY A 256 -4.42 2.84 11.07
C GLY A 256 -3.55 4.01 11.51
N VAL A 257 -3.19 4.84 10.55
CA VAL A 257 -2.48 6.09 10.78
C VAL A 257 -3.21 7.20 10.04
N ARG A 258 -3.50 8.29 10.74
CA ARG A 258 -4.04 9.53 10.17
C ARG A 258 -2.92 10.56 10.07
N ILE A 259 -2.70 11.09 8.88
CA ILE A 259 -1.79 12.21 8.64
C ILE A 259 -2.60 13.48 8.43
N VAL A 260 -2.36 14.50 9.27
CA VAL A 260 -3.11 15.76 9.26
C VAL A 260 -2.27 16.84 8.58
N TYR A 261 -2.74 17.37 7.44
CA TYR A 261 -2.03 18.40 6.67
C TYR A 261 -2.57 19.82 6.91
N GLY A 262 -3.61 19.96 7.74
CA GLY A 262 -4.26 21.24 8.04
C GLY A 262 -5.46 21.53 7.12
N ASP A 263 -5.36 21.27 5.85
CA ASP A 263 -6.46 21.40 4.87
C ASP A 263 -7.17 20.07 4.57
N ARG A 264 -6.54 18.94 4.88
CA ARG A 264 -7.07 17.58 4.74
C ARG A 264 -6.37 16.61 5.68
N SER A 265 -6.83 15.37 5.68
CA SER A 265 -6.13 14.24 6.31
C SER A 265 -6.11 13.06 5.38
N HIS A 266 -5.01 12.29 5.42
CA HIS A 266 -4.97 10.94 4.86
C HIS A 266 -5.19 9.93 5.98
N TYR A 267 -6.02 8.92 5.72
CA TYR A 267 -6.26 7.79 6.61
C TYR A 267 -5.69 6.54 5.94
N PHE A 268 -4.66 5.97 6.53
CA PHE A 268 -4.04 4.73 6.06
C PHE A 268 -4.47 3.59 6.99
N LEU A 269 -5.55 2.90 6.64
CA LEU A 269 -6.07 1.80 7.43
C LEU A 269 -5.30 0.51 7.11
N SER A 270 -4.95 -0.24 8.14
CA SER A 270 -4.36 -1.57 8.01
C SER A 270 -5.38 -2.61 7.58
N GLY A 271 -4.91 -3.80 7.24
CA GLY A 271 -5.79 -4.94 7.01
C GLY A 271 -6.72 -5.14 8.21
N THR A 272 -8.02 -5.06 7.96
CA THR A 272 -9.08 -5.19 8.96
C THR A 272 -9.96 -6.37 8.59
N ALA A 273 -10.40 -7.11 9.59
CA ALA A 273 -11.23 -8.30 9.43
C ALA A 273 -12.53 -8.16 10.22
N SER A 274 -13.43 -9.13 10.04
CA SER A 274 -14.65 -9.28 10.83
C SER A 274 -14.32 -9.86 12.20
N ILE A 275 -13.80 -9.01 13.09
CA ILE A 275 -13.45 -9.38 14.47
C ILE A 275 -14.10 -8.42 15.48
N ASP A 276 -14.21 -8.87 16.72
CA ASP A 276 -14.67 -8.09 17.87
C ASP A 276 -13.48 -7.49 18.69
N ALA A 277 -13.81 -6.88 19.82
CA ALA A 277 -12.83 -6.28 20.74
C ALA A 277 -11.92 -7.32 21.40
N GLU A 278 -12.36 -8.55 21.52
CA GLU A 278 -11.62 -9.68 22.08
C GLU A 278 -10.76 -10.40 21.02
N GLY A 279 -10.93 -10.06 19.73
CA GLY A 279 -10.22 -10.68 18.61
C GLY A 279 -10.90 -11.94 18.07
N ASN A 280 -12.12 -12.24 18.48
CA ASN A 280 -12.88 -13.38 17.94
C ASN A 280 -13.42 -13.06 16.55
N ILE A 281 -13.49 -14.09 15.68
CA ILE A 281 -14.11 -13.95 14.35
C ILE A 281 -15.63 -13.81 14.53
N VAL A 282 -16.18 -12.73 13.99
CA VAL A 282 -17.62 -12.46 13.97
C VAL A 282 -18.21 -12.92 12.63
N HIS A 283 -19.41 -13.51 12.66
CA HIS A 283 -20.11 -14.05 11.48
C HIS A 283 -19.34 -15.15 10.73
N PRO A 284 -18.83 -16.22 11.40
CA PRO A 284 -18.07 -17.28 10.73
C PRO A 284 -18.94 -17.98 9.68
N GLY A 285 -18.40 -18.14 8.46
CA GLY A 285 -19.10 -18.75 7.33
C GLY A 285 -20.10 -17.84 6.58
N ASP A 286 -20.39 -16.64 7.08
CA ASP A 286 -21.24 -15.64 6.41
C ASP A 286 -20.38 -14.50 5.84
N VAL A 287 -20.02 -14.61 4.56
CA VAL A 287 -19.17 -13.61 3.87
C VAL A 287 -19.83 -12.23 3.81
N VAL A 288 -21.16 -12.16 3.72
CA VAL A 288 -21.88 -10.87 3.66
C VAL A 288 -21.83 -10.18 5.02
N GLY A 289 -22.13 -10.92 6.09
CA GLY A 289 -22.02 -10.44 7.47
C GLY A 289 -20.57 -10.05 7.81
N GLN A 290 -19.59 -10.85 7.43
CA GLN A 290 -18.17 -10.54 7.63
C GLN A 290 -17.76 -9.25 6.89
N THR A 291 -18.21 -9.06 5.66
CA THR A 291 -17.93 -7.82 4.90
C THR A 291 -18.56 -6.61 5.60
N ALA A 292 -19.83 -6.70 5.99
CA ALA A 292 -20.52 -5.62 6.69
C ALA A 292 -19.80 -5.24 8.00
N ARG A 293 -19.41 -6.22 8.81
CA ARG A 293 -18.67 -6.01 10.06
C ARG A 293 -17.29 -5.39 9.82
N THR A 294 -16.58 -5.83 8.78
CA THR A 294 -15.28 -5.25 8.40
C THR A 294 -15.42 -3.76 8.04
N LEU A 295 -16.44 -3.41 7.25
CA LEU A 295 -16.72 -2.00 6.90
C LEU A 295 -17.12 -1.17 8.13
N GLU A 296 -17.91 -1.72 9.04
CA GLU A 296 -18.23 -1.09 10.33
C GLU A 296 -16.95 -0.80 11.14
N ASN A 297 -16.08 -1.79 11.30
CA ASN A 297 -14.81 -1.66 11.99
C ASN A 297 -13.92 -0.55 11.37
N MET A 298 -13.88 -0.46 10.04
CA MET A 298 -13.16 0.61 9.33
C MET A 298 -13.79 1.99 9.56
N SER A 299 -15.12 2.08 9.55
CA SER A 299 -15.85 3.33 9.81
C SER A 299 -15.58 3.86 11.20
N VAL A 300 -15.63 2.98 12.21
CA VAL A 300 -15.34 3.34 13.61
C VAL A 300 -13.90 3.85 13.76
N LEU A 301 -12.93 3.23 13.07
CA LEU A 301 -11.54 3.72 13.07
C LEU A 301 -11.42 5.12 12.47
N MET A 302 -12.18 5.46 11.43
CA MET A 302 -12.13 6.78 10.79
C MET A 302 -12.82 7.89 11.58
N GLU A 303 -13.71 7.55 12.51
CA GLU A 303 -14.42 8.50 13.37
C GLU A 303 -13.62 8.92 14.62
N ARG A 304 -12.54 8.18 14.94
CA ARG A 304 -11.63 8.43 16.08
C ARG A 304 -10.44 9.31 15.67
#